data_1f6e322b2811ee85a75a5acd66d737ac
#
_entry.id   1f6e322b2811ee85a75a5acd66d737ac
#
_cell.length_a   1.000
_cell.length_b   1.000
_cell.length_c   1.000
_cell.angle_alpha   90.00
_cell.angle_beta   90.00
_cell.angle_gamma   90.00
#
_symmetry.space_group_name_H-M   'P 1'
#
loop_
_entity.id
_entity.type
_entity.pdbx_description
1 polymer ?
#
loop_
_entity_poly.entity_id
_entity_poly.type
_entity_poly.pdbx_seq_one_letter_code
_entity_poly.pdbx_strand_id
1 'polypeptide(L)'
;MKDFFELTLAGRSRRLREVAAAALKAYELDFEGMRVMSTGTNGVFRVDGADGHRYVLRVGRGGNIGHSLSQVRSETEWLGALGRDTDLRIPVPVANSAGELVTVIEVPGVPDLRNCVLFRWLSGRLLDRHLSHGNMVAYGALAGRMHEYAETFVPSAEFSIVRYDRVFPFDEPVVLFDAARSSFVTHQQRTVFAAAAQRVQETIDDLMGRESMRVLHGDLHRWNVLIGGGAIAAFDFEDLIWGWPVQDLAIALYYLEREDNYLDLRAALRTGYELIRPWPDVTGIEIDTFIAGRALVLANDVELLEEPEYREKAPEWMARFEGRVRDLLNL
;
A
#
# COMPACT_ATOMS: atom_id res chain seq x y z
N MET A 1 32.42 -13.24 1.70
CA MET A 1 31.00 -13.49 1.96
C MET A 1 30.28 -13.22 0.65
N LYS A 2 29.32 -14.08 0.23
CA LYS A 2 28.57 -13.79 -1.01
C LYS A 2 27.78 -12.48 -0.84
N ASP A 3 27.67 -11.73 -1.95
CA ASP A 3 26.84 -10.54 -2.02
C ASP A 3 25.37 -10.88 -1.69
N PHE A 4 24.66 -9.95 -1.06
CA PHE A 4 23.27 -10.18 -0.61
C PHE A 4 22.35 -10.44 -1.79
N PHE A 5 22.52 -9.75 -2.89
CA PHE A 5 21.69 -9.89 -4.09
C PHE A 5 21.98 -11.18 -4.89
N GLU A 6 23.17 -11.77 -4.71
CA GLU A 6 23.55 -13.07 -5.29
C GLU A 6 23.05 -14.27 -4.45
N LEU A 7 22.46 -14.02 -3.27
CA LEU A 7 21.93 -15.07 -2.42
C LEU A 7 20.62 -15.61 -2.99
N THR A 8 20.38 -16.91 -2.76
CA THR A 8 19.04 -17.50 -2.93
C THR A 8 18.02 -16.84 -1.99
N LEU A 9 16.74 -16.97 -2.29
CA LEU A 9 15.65 -16.48 -1.41
C LEU A 9 15.84 -16.98 0.03
N ALA A 10 16.18 -18.24 0.23
CA ALA A 10 16.48 -18.79 1.55
C ALA A 10 17.71 -18.14 2.20
N GLY A 11 18.72 -17.79 1.41
CA GLY A 11 19.91 -17.08 1.87
C GLY A 11 19.60 -15.65 2.31
N ARG A 12 18.82 -14.91 1.50
CA ARG A 12 18.34 -13.56 1.84
C ARG A 12 17.48 -13.59 3.10
N SER A 13 16.54 -14.52 3.17
CA SER A 13 15.67 -14.70 4.36
C SER A 13 16.48 -14.94 5.64
N ARG A 14 17.58 -15.73 5.57
CA ARG A 14 18.47 -15.93 6.73
C ARG A 14 19.14 -14.61 7.16
N ARG A 15 19.64 -13.82 6.21
CA ARG A 15 20.26 -12.51 6.51
C ARG A 15 19.26 -11.51 7.10
N LEU A 16 18.06 -11.44 6.53
CA LEU A 16 16.99 -10.58 7.08
C LEU A 16 16.56 -11.03 8.48
N ARG A 17 16.64 -12.33 8.79
CA ARG A 17 16.42 -12.83 10.15
C ARG A 17 17.50 -12.38 11.13
N GLU A 18 18.74 -12.22 10.70
CA GLU A 18 19.82 -11.64 11.53
C GLU A 18 19.53 -10.16 11.85
N VAL A 19 19.04 -9.38 10.85
CA VAL A 19 18.57 -8.00 11.05
C VAL A 19 17.41 -7.97 12.04
N ALA A 20 16.42 -8.80 11.83
CA ALA A 20 15.24 -8.89 12.70
C ALA A 20 15.63 -9.22 14.15
N ALA A 21 16.54 -10.18 14.36
CA ALA A 21 17.04 -10.53 15.67
C ALA A 21 17.85 -9.40 16.33
N ALA A 22 18.58 -8.60 15.53
CA ALA A 22 19.28 -7.42 16.03
C ALA A 22 18.29 -6.31 16.42
N ALA A 23 17.26 -6.07 15.61
CA ALA A 23 16.23 -5.07 15.88
C ALA A 23 15.47 -5.39 17.18
N LEU A 24 15.10 -6.64 17.42
CA LEU A 24 14.36 -7.06 18.62
C LEU A 24 15.12 -6.78 19.94
N LYS A 25 16.46 -6.73 19.91
CA LYS A 25 17.27 -6.38 21.11
C LYS A 25 17.06 -4.93 21.57
N ALA A 26 16.51 -4.07 20.72
CA ALA A 26 16.23 -2.70 21.08
C ALA A 26 14.93 -2.53 21.90
N TYR A 27 14.15 -3.58 22.09
CA TYR A 27 12.87 -3.53 22.81
C TYR A 27 13.01 -4.14 24.21
N GLU A 28 12.33 -3.53 25.19
CA GLU A 28 12.20 -4.06 26.56
C GLU A 28 11.12 -5.17 26.65
N LEU A 29 11.18 -6.13 25.70
CA LEU A 29 10.25 -7.24 25.59
C LEU A 29 11.03 -8.53 25.43
N ASP A 30 10.64 -9.54 26.20
CA ASP A 30 11.17 -10.89 26.03
C ASP A 30 10.41 -11.62 24.91
N PHE A 31 11.15 -12.17 23.97
CA PHE A 31 10.59 -12.87 22.80
C PHE A 31 10.94 -14.37 22.85
N GLU A 32 9.90 -15.21 22.72
CA GLU A 32 10.05 -16.67 22.72
C GLU A 32 10.33 -17.26 21.34
N GLY A 33 9.89 -16.58 20.29
CA GLY A 33 10.03 -17.09 18.94
C GLY A 33 9.85 -16.07 17.85
N MET A 34 10.44 -16.36 16.68
CA MET A 34 10.32 -15.55 15.48
C MET A 34 10.18 -16.44 14.25
N ARG A 35 9.15 -16.20 13.42
CA ARG A 35 8.85 -16.93 12.19
C ARG A 35 8.77 -15.97 11.00
N VAL A 36 9.41 -16.34 9.90
CA VAL A 36 9.28 -15.62 8.63
C VAL A 36 7.85 -15.77 8.11
N MET A 37 7.23 -14.67 7.74
CA MET A 37 5.94 -14.63 7.05
C MET A 37 6.12 -14.30 5.57
N SER A 38 6.96 -13.32 5.25
CA SER A 38 7.28 -12.90 3.89
C SER A 38 8.72 -12.38 3.82
N THR A 39 9.34 -12.51 2.65
CA THR A 39 10.64 -11.90 2.31
C THR A 39 10.60 -11.33 0.88
N GLY A 40 9.44 -10.84 0.45
CA GLY A 40 9.26 -10.16 -0.83
C GLY A 40 9.89 -8.76 -0.81
N THR A 41 9.06 -7.72 -0.87
CA THR A 41 9.53 -6.33 -0.78
C THR A 41 10.19 -6.07 0.57
N ASN A 42 9.51 -6.41 1.67
CA ASN A 42 10.05 -6.33 3.04
C ASN A 42 10.28 -7.72 3.63
N GLY A 43 11.15 -7.79 4.63
CA GLY A 43 11.22 -8.94 5.52
C GLY A 43 10.14 -8.81 6.61
N VAL A 44 9.11 -9.65 6.59
CA VAL A 44 8.03 -9.65 7.57
C VAL A 44 8.13 -10.88 8.46
N PHE A 45 8.19 -10.65 9.77
CA PHE A 45 8.35 -11.69 10.77
C PHE A 45 7.23 -11.63 11.80
N ARG A 46 6.58 -12.77 12.05
CA ARG A 46 5.78 -12.92 13.26
C ARG A 46 6.71 -13.14 14.44
N VAL A 47 6.47 -12.44 15.53
CA VAL A 47 7.21 -12.54 16.78
C VAL A 47 6.23 -12.91 17.89
N ASP A 48 6.57 -13.96 18.65
CA ASP A 48 5.79 -14.40 19.79
C ASP A 48 6.48 -13.86 21.06
N GLY A 49 5.80 -13.02 21.83
CA GLY A 49 6.29 -12.44 23.09
C GLY A 49 6.09 -13.39 24.28
N ALA A 50 6.99 -13.35 25.25
CA ALA A 50 6.86 -14.09 26.51
C ALA A 50 5.66 -13.62 27.37
N ASP A 51 5.15 -12.43 27.08
CA ASP A 51 3.91 -11.86 27.65
C ASP A 51 2.62 -12.50 27.07
N GLY A 52 2.76 -13.47 26.16
CA GLY A 52 1.66 -14.12 25.45
C GLY A 52 1.09 -13.31 24.30
N HIS A 53 1.60 -12.11 24.04
CA HIS A 53 1.20 -11.29 22.90
C HIS A 53 1.98 -11.66 21.64
N ARG A 54 1.38 -11.37 20.50
CA ARG A 54 2.00 -11.52 19.19
C ARG A 54 2.30 -10.15 18.60
N TYR A 55 3.36 -10.12 17.82
CA TYR A 55 3.84 -8.93 17.13
C TYR A 55 4.18 -9.25 15.69
N VAL A 56 4.27 -8.22 14.87
CA VAL A 56 4.84 -8.27 13.53
C VAL A 56 6.05 -7.35 13.49
N LEU A 57 7.20 -7.89 13.18
CA LEU A 57 8.38 -7.08 12.88
C LEU A 57 8.53 -6.97 11.38
N ARG A 58 8.47 -5.76 10.86
CA ARG A 58 8.82 -5.44 9.48
C ARG A 58 10.27 -4.95 9.43
N VAL A 59 11.06 -5.57 8.58
CA VAL A 59 12.41 -5.16 8.19
C VAL A 59 12.32 -4.57 6.80
N GLY A 60 12.43 -3.26 6.70
CA GLY A 60 12.28 -2.52 5.45
C GLY A 60 13.33 -2.90 4.41
N ARG A 61 12.99 -2.70 3.15
CA ARG A 61 13.92 -2.82 2.02
C ARG A 61 14.99 -1.73 2.14
N GLY A 62 16.25 -2.06 1.95
CA GLY A 62 17.34 -1.09 1.99
C GLY A 62 17.58 -0.43 0.63
N GLY A 63 18.43 0.60 0.64
CA GLY A 63 18.83 1.33 -0.55
C GLY A 63 17.74 2.27 -1.09
N ASN A 64 17.90 2.65 -2.37
CA ASN A 64 16.98 3.58 -3.04
C ASN A 64 15.65 2.94 -3.48
N ILE A 65 15.42 1.67 -3.14
CA ILE A 65 14.24 0.91 -3.58
C ILE A 65 13.21 0.76 -2.44
N GLY A 66 13.59 1.13 -1.21
CA GLY A 66 12.73 1.08 -0.03
C GLY A 66 12.25 2.47 0.40
N HIS A 67 11.29 2.50 1.30
CA HIS A 67 10.86 3.75 1.91
C HIS A 67 12.00 4.37 2.73
N SER A 68 12.19 5.67 2.58
CA SER A 68 13.15 6.43 3.36
C SER A 68 12.82 6.39 4.86
N LEU A 69 13.80 6.68 5.71
CA LEU A 69 13.57 6.76 7.15
C LEU A 69 12.48 7.78 7.50
N SER A 70 12.41 8.90 6.78
CA SER A 70 11.38 9.93 6.99
C SER A 70 9.98 9.41 6.64
N GLN A 71 9.82 8.65 5.55
CA GLN A 71 8.54 8.03 5.19
C GLN A 71 8.11 6.99 6.23
N VAL A 72 9.02 6.12 6.69
CA VAL A 72 8.71 5.12 7.74
C VAL A 72 8.37 5.80 9.07
N ARG A 73 9.02 6.91 9.42
CA ARG A 73 8.64 7.73 10.61
C ARG A 73 7.26 8.34 10.44
N SER A 74 6.94 8.87 9.27
CA SER A 74 5.61 9.42 8.97
C SER A 74 4.51 8.36 9.05
N GLU A 75 4.75 7.16 8.53
CA GLU A 75 3.84 6.02 8.69
C GLU A 75 3.60 5.71 10.18
N THR A 76 4.67 5.61 10.97
CA THR A 76 4.53 5.30 12.40
C THR A 76 3.89 6.43 13.20
N GLU A 77 4.10 7.69 12.81
CA GLU A 77 3.40 8.86 13.37
C GLU A 77 1.90 8.78 13.09
N TRP A 78 1.51 8.54 11.84
CA TRP A 78 0.11 8.38 11.44
C TRP A 78 -0.57 7.22 12.17
N LEU A 79 0.06 6.04 12.20
CA LEU A 79 -0.47 4.86 12.89
C LEU A 79 -0.54 5.05 14.41
N GLY A 80 0.44 5.75 14.99
CA GLY A 80 0.43 6.10 16.42
C GLY A 80 -0.73 7.04 16.75
N ALA A 81 -1.01 8.02 15.90
CA ALA A 81 -2.11 8.94 16.06
C ALA A 81 -3.47 8.22 15.88
N LEU A 82 -3.65 7.43 14.83
CA LEU A 82 -4.85 6.61 14.64
C LEU A 82 -5.12 5.68 15.83
N GLY A 83 -4.08 5.01 16.33
CA GLY A 83 -4.22 4.07 17.45
C GLY A 83 -4.51 4.73 18.79
N ARG A 84 -4.13 6.01 18.97
CA ARG A 84 -4.41 6.80 20.18
C ARG A 84 -5.80 7.43 20.15
N ASP A 85 -6.19 7.96 18.99
CA ASP A 85 -7.32 8.88 18.86
C ASP A 85 -8.59 8.21 18.33
N THR A 86 -8.49 6.95 17.86
CA THR A 86 -9.60 6.18 17.29
C THR A 86 -9.64 4.75 17.85
N ASP A 87 -10.77 4.06 17.64
CA ASP A 87 -10.93 2.63 17.89
C ASP A 87 -10.72 1.77 16.63
N LEU A 88 -10.11 2.35 15.58
CA LEU A 88 -9.77 1.63 14.36
C LEU A 88 -8.77 0.50 14.64
N ARG A 89 -9.04 -0.65 14.08
CA ARG A 89 -8.12 -1.79 14.15
C ARG A 89 -7.04 -1.65 13.07
N ILE A 90 -5.88 -1.20 13.50
CA ILE A 90 -4.71 -0.96 12.65
C ILE A 90 -3.45 -1.55 13.31
N PRO A 91 -2.33 -1.72 12.58
CA PRO A 91 -1.08 -2.18 13.15
C PRO A 91 -0.44 -1.07 13.99
N VAL A 92 -0.74 -1.05 15.30
CA VAL A 92 -0.17 -0.04 16.22
C VAL A 92 1.33 -0.31 16.41
N PRO A 93 2.20 0.67 16.10
CA PRO A 93 3.63 0.53 16.31
C PRO A 93 3.98 0.49 17.79
N VAL A 94 5.03 -0.26 18.14
CA VAL A 94 5.54 -0.42 19.49
C VAL A 94 6.88 0.33 19.60
N ALA A 95 6.98 1.22 20.59
CA ALA A 95 8.22 1.94 20.84
C ALA A 95 9.33 0.99 21.34
N ASN A 96 10.57 1.24 20.92
CA ASN A 96 11.75 0.59 21.46
C ASN A 96 12.14 1.19 22.82
N SER A 97 13.20 0.68 23.45
CA SER A 97 13.68 1.15 24.77
C SER A 97 14.15 2.61 24.81
N ALA A 98 14.43 3.21 23.64
CA ALA A 98 14.74 4.64 23.52
C ALA A 98 13.47 5.50 23.29
N GLY A 99 12.28 4.90 23.23
CA GLY A 99 11.03 5.58 22.93
C GLY A 99 10.77 5.80 21.43
N GLU A 100 11.64 5.29 20.55
CA GLU A 100 11.52 5.45 19.10
C GLU A 100 10.64 4.36 18.51
N LEU A 101 9.79 4.71 17.50
CA LEU A 101 8.94 3.76 16.80
C LEU A 101 9.67 3.05 15.66
N VAL A 102 10.75 3.62 15.16
CA VAL A 102 11.59 3.04 14.10
C VAL A 102 12.97 2.71 14.67
N THR A 103 13.38 1.46 14.50
CA THR A 103 14.72 0.98 14.88
C THR A 103 15.57 0.82 13.63
N VAL A 104 16.66 1.58 13.53
CA VAL A 104 17.58 1.51 12.38
C VAL A 104 18.70 0.51 12.70
N ILE A 105 18.87 -0.49 11.84
CA ILE A 105 19.78 -1.61 12.05
C ILE A 105 20.77 -1.75 10.90
N GLU A 106 22.04 -1.97 11.25
CA GLU A 106 23.09 -2.38 10.33
C GLU A 106 23.58 -3.77 10.73
N VAL A 107 23.68 -4.68 9.75
CA VAL A 107 24.20 -6.05 9.95
C VAL A 107 25.22 -6.36 8.85
N PRO A 108 26.42 -6.86 9.19
CA PRO A 108 27.41 -7.25 8.20
C PRO A 108 26.86 -8.23 7.17
N GLY A 109 27.02 -7.90 5.88
CA GLY A 109 26.56 -8.73 4.76
C GLY A 109 25.10 -8.57 4.39
N VAL A 110 24.43 -7.57 4.96
CA VAL A 110 23.18 -7.00 4.47
C VAL A 110 23.49 -5.59 4.01
N PRO A 111 23.24 -5.23 2.74
CA PRO A 111 23.50 -3.90 2.24
C PRO A 111 22.53 -2.91 2.89
N ASP A 112 23.02 -1.68 3.09
CA ASP A 112 22.29 -0.54 3.60
C ASP A 112 21.75 -0.70 5.03
N LEU A 113 21.43 0.43 5.62
CA LEU A 113 20.67 0.49 6.87
C LEU A 113 19.24 -0.02 6.64
N ARG A 114 18.71 -0.75 7.61
CA ARG A 114 17.35 -1.29 7.58
C ARG A 114 16.47 -0.58 8.60
N ASN A 115 15.40 0.04 8.13
CA ASN A 115 14.36 0.61 8.97
C ASN A 115 13.46 -0.54 9.46
N CYS A 116 13.47 -0.80 10.77
CA CYS A 116 12.68 -1.88 11.38
C CYS A 116 11.57 -1.27 12.24
N VAL A 117 10.36 -1.80 12.10
CA VAL A 117 9.20 -1.39 12.91
C VAL A 117 8.55 -2.63 13.51
N LEU A 118 8.32 -2.60 14.82
CA LEU A 118 7.55 -3.63 15.52
C LEU A 118 6.11 -3.15 15.68
N PHE A 119 5.16 -3.95 15.23
CA PHE A 119 3.73 -3.67 15.32
C PHE A 119 3.03 -4.69 16.22
N ARG A 120 1.95 -4.29 16.88
CA ARG A 120 1.02 -5.22 17.51
C ARG A 120 0.34 -6.08 16.46
N TRP A 121 0.16 -7.37 16.75
CA TRP A 121 -0.47 -8.32 15.85
C TRP A 121 -1.94 -8.00 15.62
N LEU A 122 -2.36 -7.97 14.37
CA LEU A 122 -3.76 -7.95 13.98
C LEU A 122 -4.24 -9.37 13.68
N SER A 123 -5.32 -9.79 14.33
CA SER A 123 -5.97 -11.08 14.07
C SER A 123 -7.10 -10.91 13.07
N GLY A 124 -7.20 -11.85 12.12
CA GLY A 124 -8.27 -11.82 11.13
C GLY A 124 -7.94 -12.74 9.94
N ARG A 125 -8.84 -12.72 8.97
CA ARG A 125 -8.69 -13.36 7.66
C ARG A 125 -8.77 -12.29 6.59
N LEU A 126 -8.05 -12.45 5.49
CA LEU A 126 -8.06 -11.50 4.38
C LEU A 126 -9.49 -11.32 3.83
N LEU A 127 -9.88 -10.09 3.59
CA LEU A 127 -11.17 -9.73 2.98
C LEU A 127 -11.34 -10.36 1.60
N ASP A 128 -10.25 -10.52 0.85
CA ASP A 128 -10.21 -11.09 -0.49
C ASP A 128 -11.06 -12.36 -0.69
N ARG A 129 -11.03 -13.27 0.28
CA ARG A 129 -11.76 -14.53 0.24
C ARG A 129 -13.15 -14.49 0.88
N HIS A 130 -13.59 -13.30 1.26
CA HIS A 130 -14.80 -13.11 2.06
C HIS A 130 -15.59 -11.88 1.61
N LEU A 131 -15.65 -11.66 0.30
CA LEU A 131 -16.41 -10.56 -0.31
C LEU A 131 -17.91 -10.84 -0.16
N SER A 132 -18.53 -10.21 0.82
CA SER A 132 -19.97 -10.23 1.04
C SER A 132 -20.48 -8.80 1.17
N HIS A 133 -21.78 -8.57 0.95
CA HIS A 133 -22.39 -7.25 1.14
C HIS A 133 -22.01 -6.63 2.50
N GLY A 134 -22.18 -7.37 3.60
CA GLY A 134 -21.88 -6.86 4.95
C GLY A 134 -20.41 -6.53 5.15
N ASN A 135 -19.47 -7.34 4.62
CA ASN A 135 -18.05 -7.06 4.70
C ASN A 135 -17.65 -5.87 3.84
N MET A 136 -18.31 -5.65 2.69
CA MET A 136 -18.08 -4.48 1.86
C MET A 136 -18.63 -3.20 2.48
N VAL A 137 -19.77 -3.25 3.17
CA VAL A 137 -20.26 -2.13 3.97
C VAL A 137 -19.26 -1.81 5.10
N ALA A 138 -18.76 -2.82 5.81
CA ALA A 138 -17.75 -2.59 6.85
C ALA A 138 -16.44 -1.99 6.25
N TYR A 139 -16.04 -2.44 5.05
CA TYR A 139 -14.85 -1.92 4.36
C TYR A 139 -15.02 -0.45 3.94
N GLY A 140 -16.17 -0.07 3.41
CA GLY A 140 -16.49 1.32 3.12
C GLY A 140 -16.48 2.19 4.38
N ALA A 141 -17.06 1.71 5.48
CA ALA A 141 -17.04 2.41 6.76
C ALA A 141 -15.61 2.56 7.32
N LEU A 142 -14.75 1.54 7.18
CA LEU A 142 -13.34 1.62 7.56
C LEU A 142 -12.62 2.73 6.79
N ALA A 143 -12.76 2.77 5.45
CA ALA A 143 -12.20 3.82 4.61
C ALA A 143 -12.73 5.21 5.01
N GLY A 144 -14.05 5.33 5.18
CA GLY A 144 -14.68 6.58 5.61
C GLY A 144 -14.13 7.11 6.93
N ARG A 145 -13.94 6.25 7.93
CA ARG A 145 -13.37 6.62 9.24
C ARG A 145 -11.92 7.06 9.18
N MET A 146 -11.10 6.41 8.35
CA MET A 146 -9.71 6.85 8.13
C MET A 146 -9.68 8.22 7.47
N HIS A 147 -10.50 8.44 6.43
CA HIS A 147 -10.58 9.71 5.73
C HIS A 147 -11.18 10.84 6.59
N GLU A 148 -12.14 10.53 7.46
CA GLU A 148 -12.69 11.50 8.43
C GLU A 148 -11.62 11.92 9.43
N TYR A 149 -10.88 10.98 10.01
CA TYR A 149 -9.78 11.30 10.92
C TYR A 149 -8.68 12.13 10.24
N ALA A 150 -8.37 11.83 8.97
CA ALA A 150 -7.37 12.56 8.19
C ALA A 150 -7.69 14.05 8.03
N GLU A 151 -8.93 14.48 8.20
CA GLU A 151 -9.32 15.91 8.16
C GLU A 151 -8.83 16.69 9.39
N THR A 152 -8.66 16.01 10.52
CA THR A 152 -8.27 16.62 11.79
C THR A 152 -6.82 16.33 12.17
N PHE A 153 -6.17 15.41 11.47
CA PHE A 153 -4.78 15.05 11.72
C PHE A 153 -3.84 16.22 11.40
N VAL A 154 -3.04 16.58 12.37
CA VAL A 154 -2.00 17.60 12.24
C VAL A 154 -0.64 16.91 12.27
N PRO A 155 0.03 16.76 11.13
CA PRO A 155 1.32 16.11 11.07
C PRO A 155 2.42 16.95 11.70
N SER A 156 3.50 16.30 12.15
CA SER A 156 4.72 16.99 12.58
C SER A 156 5.39 17.73 11.39
N ALA A 157 6.32 18.64 11.70
CA ALA A 157 7.07 19.36 10.66
C ALA A 157 7.97 18.42 9.82
N GLU A 158 8.29 17.23 10.33
CA GLU A 158 9.15 16.23 9.69
C GLU A 158 8.33 15.19 8.91
N PHE A 159 7.00 15.29 8.93
CA PHE A 159 6.10 14.39 8.23
C PHE A 159 6.29 14.48 6.72
N SER A 160 6.72 13.40 6.11
CA SER A 160 7.11 13.34 4.70
C SER A 160 6.56 12.06 4.05
N ILE A 161 5.58 12.23 3.18
CA ILE A 161 4.99 11.16 2.36
C ILE A 161 4.83 11.65 0.93
N VAL A 162 4.61 10.73 0.01
CA VAL A 162 4.45 11.03 -1.41
C VAL A 162 3.18 11.87 -1.66
N ARG A 163 3.23 12.83 -2.58
CA ARG A 163 2.04 13.55 -3.05
C ARG A 163 1.51 12.88 -4.32
N TYR A 164 0.26 12.44 -4.29
CA TYR A 164 -0.38 11.80 -5.44
C TYR A 164 -1.18 12.84 -6.25
N ASP A 165 -0.47 13.87 -6.70
CA ASP A 165 -0.98 14.99 -7.51
C ASP A 165 -0.61 14.88 -9.01
N ARG A 166 -0.19 13.70 -9.44
CA ARG A 166 0.16 13.33 -10.82
C ARG A 166 -0.06 11.84 -11.06
N VAL A 167 -0.17 11.44 -12.32
CA VAL A 167 -0.47 10.04 -12.71
C VAL A 167 0.54 9.04 -12.15
N PHE A 168 1.83 9.39 -12.16
CA PHE A 168 2.93 8.58 -11.63
C PHE A 168 3.60 9.35 -10.49
N PRO A 169 3.12 9.19 -9.26
CA PRO A 169 3.57 10.01 -8.14
C PRO A 169 4.89 9.56 -7.52
N PHE A 170 5.27 8.30 -7.72
CA PHE A 170 6.46 7.68 -7.13
C PHE A 170 7.73 8.03 -7.92
N ASP A 171 8.90 7.78 -7.33
CA ASP A 171 10.19 8.15 -7.90
C ASP A 171 10.71 7.16 -8.96
N GLU A 172 9.97 6.07 -9.21
CA GLU A 172 10.31 5.12 -10.27
C GLU A 172 10.24 5.78 -11.65
N PRO A 173 11.16 5.40 -12.55
CA PRO A 173 11.18 5.98 -13.89
C PRO A 173 9.91 5.59 -14.66
N VAL A 174 9.27 6.57 -15.28
CA VAL A 174 8.13 6.33 -16.17
C VAL A 174 8.68 5.85 -17.52
N VAL A 175 8.55 4.57 -17.80
CA VAL A 175 9.04 3.93 -19.04
C VAL A 175 7.91 3.52 -19.99
N LEU A 176 6.68 3.51 -19.51
CA LEU A 176 5.48 3.07 -20.23
C LEU A 176 5.31 3.75 -21.62
N PHE A 177 5.71 5.02 -21.73
CA PHE A 177 5.57 5.82 -22.95
C PHE A 177 6.84 5.89 -23.81
N ASP A 178 7.96 5.40 -23.32
CA ASP A 178 9.25 5.44 -24.02
C ASP A 178 9.43 4.18 -24.87
N ALA A 179 9.32 4.34 -26.19
CA ALA A 179 9.45 3.23 -27.14
C ALA A 179 10.84 2.56 -27.13
N ALA A 180 11.88 3.27 -26.65
CA ALA A 180 13.23 2.72 -26.58
C ALA A 180 13.48 1.94 -25.29
N ARG A 181 12.70 2.21 -24.23
CA ARG A 181 12.87 1.63 -22.89
C ARG A 181 11.81 0.60 -22.54
N SER A 182 10.56 0.77 -23.06
CA SER A 182 9.49 -0.18 -22.81
C SER A 182 9.71 -1.48 -23.58
N SER A 183 9.50 -2.62 -22.91
CA SER A 183 9.74 -3.95 -23.46
C SER A 183 8.46 -4.67 -23.88
N PHE A 184 7.32 -4.36 -23.27
CA PHE A 184 6.08 -5.12 -23.39
C PHE A 184 4.93 -4.34 -24.01
N VAL A 185 5.03 -3.00 -24.09
CA VAL A 185 3.99 -2.13 -24.62
C VAL A 185 4.09 -2.00 -26.15
N THR A 186 3.06 -2.40 -26.87
CA THR A 186 2.93 -2.16 -28.31
C THR A 186 2.71 -0.66 -28.61
N HIS A 187 2.91 -0.26 -29.88
CA HIS A 187 2.63 1.11 -30.29
C HIS A 187 1.16 1.51 -30.06
N GLN A 188 0.21 0.62 -30.34
CA GLN A 188 -1.22 0.85 -30.12
C GLN A 188 -1.53 1.04 -28.63
N GLN A 189 -1.03 0.17 -27.77
CA GLN A 189 -1.19 0.27 -26.32
C GLN A 189 -0.63 1.57 -25.78
N ARG A 190 0.54 1.99 -26.24
CA ARG A 190 1.17 3.26 -25.83
C ARG A 190 0.27 4.46 -26.16
N THR A 191 -0.39 4.46 -27.32
CA THR A 191 -1.33 5.52 -27.68
C THR A 191 -2.52 5.56 -26.71
N VAL A 192 -3.08 4.40 -26.37
CA VAL A 192 -4.21 4.29 -25.41
C VAL A 192 -3.80 4.75 -24.03
N PHE A 193 -2.67 4.25 -23.53
CA PHE A 193 -2.16 4.61 -22.21
C PHE A 193 -1.82 6.11 -22.11
N ALA A 194 -1.28 6.71 -23.18
CA ALA A 194 -0.99 8.15 -23.22
C ALA A 194 -2.28 9.00 -23.16
N ALA A 195 -3.30 8.61 -23.91
CA ALA A 195 -4.61 9.30 -23.86
C ALA A 195 -5.27 9.15 -22.48
N ALA A 196 -5.17 7.97 -21.88
CA ALA A 196 -5.66 7.74 -20.52
C ALA A 196 -4.88 8.56 -19.48
N ALA A 197 -3.55 8.59 -19.56
CA ALA A 197 -2.72 9.38 -18.65
C ALA A 197 -3.06 10.86 -18.70
N GLN A 198 -3.28 11.40 -19.91
CA GLN A 198 -3.73 12.78 -20.06
C GLN A 198 -5.07 13.01 -19.33
N ARG A 199 -6.06 12.13 -19.52
CA ARG A 199 -7.37 12.27 -18.90
C ARG A 199 -7.30 12.15 -17.38
N VAL A 200 -6.47 11.25 -16.87
CA VAL A 200 -6.23 11.12 -15.42
C VAL A 200 -5.61 12.40 -14.86
N GLN A 201 -4.62 12.99 -15.56
CA GLN A 201 -3.99 14.22 -15.12
C GLN A 201 -4.97 15.39 -15.12
N GLU A 202 -5.78 15.54 -16.17
CA GLU A 202 -6.83 16.57 -16.23
C GLU A 202 -7.82 16.46 -15.06
N THR A 203 -8.20 15.22 -14.68
CA THR A 203 -9.08 14.99 -13.52
C THR A 203 -8.38 15.30 -12.19
N ILE A 204 -7.09 15.01 -12.07
CA ILE A 204 -6.28 15.38 -10.90
C ILE A 204 -6.21 16.91 -10.77
N ASP A 205 -5.93 17.61 -11.87
CA ASP A 205 -5.82 19.08 -11.89
C ASP A 205 -7.14 19.75 -11.50
N ASP A 206 -8.27 19.21 -11.94
CA ASP A 206 -9.62 19.66 -11.56
C ASP A 206 -9.88 19.46 -10.06
N LEU A 207 -9.50 18.32 -9.49
CA LEU A 207 -9.64 18.06 -8.04
C LEU A 207 -8.77 18.98 -7.21
N MET A 208 -7.58 19.29 -7.67
CA MET A 208 -6.65 20.19 -6.97
C MET A 208 -7.25 21.58 -6.74
N GLY A 209 -8.16 22.02 -7.63
CA GLY A 209 -8.90 23.26 -7.49
C GLY A 209 -10.14 23.19 -6.57
N ARG A 210 -10.62 21.98 -6.25
CA ARG A 210 -11.90 21.77 -5.57
C ARG A 210 -11.78 21.23 -4.14
N GLU A 211 -10.79 20.39 -3.87
CA GLU A 211 -10.67 19.68 -2.60
C GLU A 211 -9.22 19.71 -2.08
N SER A 212 -9.06 19.78 -0.76
CA SER A 212 -7.74 19.68 -0.12
C SER A 212 -7.30 18.22 -0.03
N MET A 213 -6.00 17.99 -0.27
CA MET A 213 -5.38 16.68 -0.04
C MET A 213 -5.30 16.36 1.46
N ARG A 214 -5.34 15.07 1.77
CA ARG A 214 -5.20 14.53 3.14
C ARG A 214 -4.37 13.25 3.13
N VAL A 215 -3.99 12.78 4.31
CA VAL A 215 -3.28 11.51 4.43
C VAL A 215 -4.24 10.38 4.07
N LEU A 216 -3.82 9.53 3.15
CA LEU A 216 -4.55 8.36 2.71
C LEU A 216 -3.68 7.11 2.89
N HIS A 217 -4.30 5.94 2.86
CA HIS A 217 -3.62 4.66 2.92
C HIS A 217 -2.69 4.43 1.71
N GLY A 218 -3.10 4.86 0.51
CA GLY A 218 -2.34 4.76 -0.74
C GLY A 218 -2.37 3.40 -1.43
N ASP A 219 -2.67 2.32 -0.68
CA ASP A 219 -2.81 0.97 -1.23
C ASP A 219 -3.94 0.19 -0.52
N LEU A 220 -5.08 0.86 -0.29
CA LEU A 220 -6.24 0.29 0.42
C LEU A 220 -7.00 -0.70 -0.46
N HIS A 221 -6.45 -1.88 -0.66
CA HIS A 221 -7.08 -2.95 -1.42
C HIS A 221 -7.48 -4.16 -0.54
N ARG A 222 -8.30 -5.05 -1.09
CA ARG A 222 -8.90 -6.19 -0.37
C ARG A 222 -7.90 -7.15 0.29
N TRP A 223 -6.65 -7.19 -0.14
CA TRP A 223 -5.58 -7.99 0.49
C TRP A 223 -4.89 -7.25 1.65
N ASN A 224 -5.12 -5.94 1.81
CA ASN A 224 -4.63 -5.13 2.92
C ASN A 224 -5.72 -4.90 3.99
N VAL A 225 -6.79 -5.71 3.94
CA VAL A 225 -7.91 -5.65 4.88
C VAL A 225 -8.16 -7.01 5.51
N LEU A 226 -8.31 -7.03 6.84
CA LEU A 226 -8.65 -8.21 7.61
C LEU A 226 -10.07 -8.11 8.16
N ILE A 227 -10.76 -9.26 8.19
CA ILE A 227 -12.05 -9.40 8.86
C ILE A 227 -11.96 -10.48 9.94
N GLY A 228 -12.63 -10.29 11.07
CA GLY A 228 -12.66 -11.27 12.15
C GLY A 228 -13.32 -10.75 13.40
N GLY A 229 -14.05 -11.63 14.11
CA GLY A 229 -14.69 -11.27 15.37
C GLY A 229 -15.75 -10.17 15.25
N GLY A 230 -16.39 -10.03 14.09
CA GLY A 230 -17.37 -8.96 13.84
C GLY A 230 -16.74 -7.58 13.57
N ALA A 231 -15.42 -7.51 13.41
CA ALA A 231 -14.68 -6.28 13.18
C ALA A 231 -13.81 -6.37 11.91
N ILE A 232 -13.47 -5.20 11.37
CA ILE A 232 -12.60 -5.02 10.20
C ILE A 232 -11.32 -4.28 10.60
N ALA A 233 -10.23 -4.54 9.91
CA ALA A 233 -8.93 -3.90 10.15
C ALA A 233 -8.22 -3.60 8.83
N ALA A 234 -7.51 -2.48 8.74
CA ALA A 234 -6.55 -2.22 7.66
C ALA A 234 -5.13 -2.48 8.15
N PHE A 235 -4.25 -2.87 7.23
CA PHE A 235 -2.82 -3.04 7.49
C PHE A 235 -2.02 -2.72 6.22
N ASP A 236 -0.70 -2.65 6.33
CA ASP A 236 0.23 -2.33 5.25
C ASP A 236 0.11 -0.86 4.79
N PHE A 237 0.47 0.04 5.70
CA PHE A 237 0.39 1.49 5.52
C PHE A 237 1.68 2.11 4.96
N GLU A 238 2.59 1.31 4.41
CA GLU A 238 3.88 1.83 3.94
C GLU A 238 3.76 2.81 2.75
N ASP A 239 2.68 2.68 1.98
CA ASP A 239 2.39 3.51 0.80
C ASP A 239 1.53 4.75 1.10
N LEU A 240 1.62 5.30 2.33
CA LEU A 240 0.91 6.52 2.66
C LEU A 240 1.16 7.65 1.66
N ILE A 241 0.09 8.32 1.26
CA ILE A 241 0.13 9.44 0.33
C ILE A 241 -0.62 10.67 0.85
N TRP A 242 -0.20 11.84 0.41
CA TRP A 242 -1.07 13.01 0.31
C TRP A 242 -1.92 12.87 -0.95
N GLY A 243 -3.25 12.82 -0.79
CA GLY A 243 -4.17 12.63 -1.91
C GLY A 243 -5.61 12.98 -1.56
N TRP A 244 -6.51 12.63 -2.45
CA TRP A 244 -7.95 12.81 -2.29
C TRP A 244 -8.63 11.46 -1.99
N PRO A 245 -9.65 11.41 -1.14
CA PRO A 245 -10.35 10.17 -0.75
C PRO A 245 -10.74 9.25 -1.90
N VAL A 246 -11.07 9.83 -3.06
CA VAL A 246 -11.42 9.09 -4.28
C VAL A 246 -10.29 8.16 -4.75
N GLN A 247 -9.03 8.49 -4.48
CA GLN A 247 -7.89 7.66 -4.90
C GLN A 247 -7.83 6.34 -4.13
N ASP A 248 -8.00 6.35 -2.79
CA ASP A 248 -8.11 5.10 -2.01
C ASP A 248 -9.33 4.27 -2.43
N LEU A 249 -10.47 4.95 -2.68
CA LEU A 249 -11.69 4.29 -3.14
C LEU A 249 -11.52 3.68 -4.53
N ALA A 250 -10.83 4.36 -5.43
CA ALA A 250 -10.50 3.85 -6.76
C ALA A 250 -9.57 2.63 -6.70
N ILE A 251 -8.56 2.66 -5.81
CA ILE A 251 -7.69 1.51 -5.56
C ILE A 251 -8.51 0.32 -5.05
N ALA A 252 -9.39 0.54 -4.07
CA ALA A 252 -10.27 -0.51 -3.57
C ALA A 252 -11.13 -1.12 -4.68
N LEU A 253 -11.76 -0.28 -5.50
CA LEU A 253 -12.64 -0.68 -6.61
C LEU A 253 -11.87 -1.36 -7.74
N TYR A 254 -10.65 -0.91 -8.04
CA TYR A 254 -9.80 -1.51 -9.07
C TYR A 254 -9.64 -3.02 -8.88
N TYR A 255 -9.44 -3.48 -7.66
CA TYR A 255 -9.24 -4.90 -7.37
C TYR A 255 -10.54 -5.71 -7.19
N LEU A 256 -11.71 -5.04 -7.20
CA LEU A 256 -13.02 -5.67 -7.15
C LEU A 256 -13.66 -5.85 -8.53
N GLU A 257 -13.23 -5.10 -9.53
CA GLU A 257 -13.88 -4.98 -10.85
C GLU A 257 -14.09 -6.33 -11.58
N ARG A 258 -13.29 -7.36 -11.25
CA ARG A 258 -13.39 -8.69 -11.87
C ARG A 258 -14.38 -9.64 -11.21
N GLU A 259 -14.97 -9.22 -10.10
CA GLU A 259 -15.99 -10.02 -9.43
C GLU A 259 -17.29 -9.96 -10.20
N ASP A 260 -17.96 -11.11 -10.39
CA ASP A 260 -19.21 -11.22 -11.14
C ASP A 260 -20.30 -10.27 -10.60
N ASN A 261 -20.26 -9.97 -9.32
CA ASN A 261 -21.18 -9.08 -8.61
C ASN A 261 -20.55 -7.70 -8.28
N TYR A 262 -19.62 -7.22 -9.11
CA TYR A 262 -18.88 -5.96 -8.88
C TYR A 262 -19.78 -4.78 -8.54
N LEU A 263 -20.90 -4.59 -9.27
CA LEU A 263 -21.80 -3.46 -9.02
C LEU A 263 -22.42 -3.48 -7.63
N ASP A 264 -22.78 -4.67 -7.13
CA ASP A 264 -23.31 -4.85 -5.79
C ASP A 264 -22.23 -4.58 -4.72
N LEU A 265 -20.99 -5.05 -4.95
CA LEU A 265 -19.86 -4.80 -4.07
C LEU A 265 -19.50 -3.30 -4.02
N ARG A 266 -19.48 -2.62 -5.18
CA ARG A 266 -19.26 -1.17 -5.31
C ARG A 266 -20.34 -0.39 -4.54
N ALA A 267 -21.61 -0.76 -4.72
CA ALA A 267 -22.74 -0.14 -4.01
C ALA A 267 -22.64 -0.35 -2.50
N ALA A 268 -22.29 -1.55 -2.05
CA ALA A 268 -22.13 -1.87 -0.63
C ALA A 268 -20.98 -1.09 0.02
N LEU A 269 -19.82 -0.99 -0.67
CA LEU A 269 -18.69 -0.17 -0.24
C LEU A 269 -19.10 1.29 -0.08
N ARG A 270 -19.80 1.84 -1.08
CA ARG A 270 -20.33 3.22 -1.03
C ARG A 270 -21.28 3.39 0.14
N THR A 271 -22.24 2.49 0.32
CA THR A 271 -23.19 2.52 1.46
C THR A 271 -22.42 2.60 2.77
N GLY A 272 -21.41 1.76 2.97
CA GLY A 272 -20.59 1.76 4.18
C GLY A 272 -19.84 3.06 4.41
N TYR A 273 -19.27 3.62 3.36
CA TYR A 273 -18.57 4.91 3.42
C TYR A 273 -19.53 6.04 3.82
N GLU A 274 -20.73 6.07 3.21
CA GLU A 274 -21.77 7.07 3.46
C GLU A 274 -22.41 6.98 4.85
N LEU A 275 -22.25 5.86 5.57
CA LEU A 275 -22.61 5.76 7.01
C LEU A 275 -21.71 6.62 7.90
N ILE A 276 -20.51 6.99 7.44
CA ILE A 276 -19.53 7.73 8.22
C ILE A 276 -19.43 9.17 7.74
N ARG A 277 -19.30 9.36 6.43
CA ARG A 277 -19.13 10.68 5.83
C ARG A 277 -19.70 10.72 4.40
N PRO A 278 -20.02 11.90 3.85
CA PRO A 278 -20.45 12.01 2.46
C PRO A 278 -19.45 11.35 1.50
N TRP A 279 -19.99 10.70 0.47
CA TRP A 279 -19.16 10.25 -0.65
C TRP A 279 -18.43 11.44 -1.26
N PRO A 280 -17.16 11.29 -1.72
CA PRO A 280 -16.44 12.39 -2.37
C PRO A 280 -17.28 13.02 -3.48
N ASP A 281 -17.18 14.33 -3.63
CA ASP A 281 -17.91 15.08 -4.67
C ASP A 281 -17.25 14.86 -6.04
N VAL A 282 -17.42 13.63 -6.54
CA VAL A 282 -16.91 13.16 -7.83
C VAL A 282 -17.98 12.41 -8.58
N THR A 283 -17.97 12.55 -9.89
CA THR A 283 -18.84 11.81 -10.79
C THR A 283 -18.41 10.35 -10.93
N GLY A 284 -19.30 9.50 -11.45
CA GLY A 284 -18.93 8.12 -11.78
C GLY A 284 -17.77 8.02 -12.77
N ILE A 285 -17.70 8.97 -13.73
CA ILE A 285 -16.64 9.05 -14.73
C ILE A 285 -15.29 9.40 -14.08
N GLU A 286 -15.27 10.33 -13.12
CA GLU A 286 -14.04 10.67 -12.40
C GLU A 286 -13.53 9.52 -11.57
N ILE A 287 -14.40 8.75 -10.89
CA ILE A 287 -13.98 7.53 -10.18
C ILE A 287 -13.38 6.52 -11.16
N ASP A 288 -14.05 6.26 -12.28
CA ASP A 288 -13.58 5.32 -13.30
C ASP A 288 -12.24 5.79 -13.92
N THR A 289 -12.05 7.12 -14.02
CA THR A 289 -10.75 7.72 -14.42
C THR A 289 -9.64 7.41 -13.42
N PHE A 290 -9.90 7.51 -12.11
CA PHE A 290 -8.91 7.12 -11.08
C PHE A 290 -8.65 5.61 -11.05
N ILE A 291 -9.66 4.77 -11.31
CA ILE A 291 -9.48 3.32 -11.47
C ILE A 291 -8.56 3.05 -12.68
N ALA A 292 -8.74 3.75 -13.79
CA ALA A 292 -7.84 3.65 -14.96
C ALA A 292 -6.43 4.16 -14.61
N GLY A 293 -6.30 5.20 -13.79
CA GLY A 293 -5.01 5.69 -13.28
C GLY A 293 -4.23 4.60 -12.52
N ARG A 294 -4.88 3.81 -11.68
CA ARG A 294 -4.23 2.65 -11.01
C ARG A 294 -3.73 1.63 -12.02
N ALA A 295 -4.47 1.37 -13.11
CA ALA A 295 -4.01 0.48 -14.18
C ALA A 295 -2.74 0.99 -14.87
N LEU A 296 -2.61 2.31 -15.07
CA LEU A 296 -1.40 2.91 -15.66
C LEU A 296 -0.18 2.77 -14.76
N VAL A 297 -0.32 3.01 -13.45
CA VAL A 297 0.77 2.81 -12.48
C VAL A 297 1.24 1.36 -12.53
N LEU A 298 0.33 0.40 -12.41
CA LEU A 298 0.66 -1.02 -12.47
C LEU A 298 1.25 -1.46 -13.83
N ALA A 299 0.84 -0.84 -14.93
CA ALA A 299 1.43 -1.09 -16.25
C ALA A 299 2.88 -0.60 -16.30
N ASN A 300 3.18 0.56 -15.70
CA ASN A 300 4.57 1.05 -15.59
C ASN A 300 5.41 0.11 -14.70
N ASP A 301 4.87 -0.35 -13.57
CA ASP A 301 5.56 -1.28 -12.67
C ASP A 301 5.92 -2.60 -13.38
N VAL A 302 5.02 -3.12 -14.22
CA VAL A 302 5.26 -4.33 -15.03
C VAL A 302 6.42 -4.14 -16.01
N GLU A 303 6.58 -2.95 -16.60
CA GLU A 303 7.74 -2.64 -17.47
C GLU A 303 9.07 -2.64 -16.69
N LEU A 304 9.04 -2.36 -15.40
CA LEU A 304 10.21 -2.31 -14.52
C LEU A 304 10.57 -3.67 -13.90
N LEU A 305 9.75 -4.71 -14.10
CA LEU A 305 10.03 -6.04 -13.56
C LEU A 305 11.28 -6.66 -14.20
N GLU A 306 12.16 -7.17 -13.34
CA GLU A 306 13.40 -7.83 -13.77
C GLU A 306 13.29 -9.37 -13.73
N GLU A 307 12.42 -9.92 -12.91
CA GLU A 307 12.28 -11.37 -12.70
C GLU A 307 11.73 -12.06 -13.95
N PRO A 308 12.43 -13.09 -14.48
CA PRO A 308 12.04 -13.73 -15.74
C PRO A 308 10.63 -14.31 -15.75
N GLU A 309 10.18 -14.87 -14.62
CA GLU A 309 8.85 -15.46 -14.49
C GLU A 309 7.70 -14.45 -14.61
N TYR A 310 7.93 -13.21 -14.19
CA TYR A 310 6.96 -12.11 -14.33
C TYR A 310 7.02 -11.50 -15.73
N ARG A 311 8.22 -11.37 -16.29
CA ARG A 311 8.42 -10.86 -17.66
C ARG A 311 7.72 -11.71 -18.72
N GLU A 312 7.65 -13.02 -18.52
CA GLU A 312 6.92 -13.94 -19.42
C GLU A 312 5.41 -13.62 -19.46
N LYS A 313 4.83 -13.17 -18.34
CA LYS A 313 3.41 -12.82 -18.22
C LYS A 313 3.08 -11.38 -18.58
N ALA A 314 4.10 -10.52 -18.67
CA ALA A 314 3.92 -9.09 -18.88
C ALA A 314 3.05 -8.74 -20.11
N PRO A 315 3.19 -9.37 -21.30
CA PRO A 315 2.33 -9.06 -22.43
C PRO A 315 0.83 -9.34 -22.17
N GLU A 316 0.51 -10.39 -21.42
CA GLU A 316 -0.87 -10.69 -21.02
C GLU A 316 -1.40 -9.62 -20.05
N TRP A 317 -0.58 -9.18 -19.10
CA TRP A 317 -0.96 -8.11 -18.18
C TRP A 317 -1.16 -6.78 -18.89
N MET A 318 -0.28 -6.42 -19.86
CA MET A 318 -0.45 -5.21 -20.66
C MET A 318 -1.75 -5.21 -21.47
N ALA A 319 -2.10 -6.33 -22.07
CA ALA A 319 -3.38 -6.47 -22.78
C ALA A 319 -4.59 -6.29 -21.82
N ARG A 320 -4.48 -6.78 -20.60
CA ARG A 320 -5.53 -6.60 -19.58
C ARG A 320 -5.64 -5.14 -19.12
N PHE A 321 -4.51 -4.45 -18.92
CA PHE A 321 -4.53 -3.03 -18.55
C PHE A 321 -5.11 -2.19 -19.68
N GLU A 322 -4.74 -2.46 -20.93
CA GLU A 322 -5.31 -1.78 -22.09
C GLU A 322 -6.84 -1.98 -22.17
N GLY A 323 -7.32 -3.23 -22.09
CA GLY A 323 -8.75 -3.51 -22.12
C GLY A 323 -9.50 -2.76 -21.04
N ARG A 324 -9.00 -2.78 -19.80
CA ARG A 324 -9.61 -2.07 -18.68
C ARG A 324 -9.64 -0.55 -18.89
N VAL A 325 -8.55 0.03 -19.36
CA VAL A 325 -8.47 1.48 -19.62
C VAL A 325 -9.46 1.87 -20.73
N ARG A 326 -9.60 1.06 -21.80
CA ARG A 326 -10.56 1.30 -22.86
C ARG A 326 -12.00 1.25 -22.35
N ASP A 327 -12.33 0.22 -21.56
CA ASP A 327 -13.69 0.02 -21.04
C ASP A 327 -14.10 1.18 -20.10
N LEU A 328 -13.21 1.59 -19.20
CA LEU A 328 -13.48 2.65 -18.22
C LEU A 328 -13.57 4.05 -18.86
N LEU A 329 -12.76 4.32 -19.86
CA LEU A 329 -12.62 5.67 -20.43
C LEU A 329 -13.26 5.82 -21.82
N ASN A 330 -13.85 4.77 -22.38
CA ASN A 330 -14.41 4.73 -23.73
C ASN A 330 -13.40 5.17 -24.81
N LEU A 331 -12.18 4.63 -24.77
CA LEU A 331 -11.06 4.91 -25.67
C LEU A 331 -10.91 3.88 -26.79
#